data_e8e5abfd2fe9a8819122731e7cf2afd9
#
_entry.id   e8e5abfd2fe9a8819122731e7cf2afd9
#
_cell.length_a   1.000
_cell.length_b   1.000
_cell.length_c   1.000
_cell.angle_alpha   90.00
_cell.angle_beta   90.00
_cell.angle_gamma   90.00
#
_symmetry.space_group_name_H-M   'P 1'
#
loop_
_entity.id
_entity.type
_entity.pdbx_description
1 polymer ?
#
loop_
_entity_poly.entity_id
_entity_poly.type
_entity_poly.pdbx_seq_one_letter_code
_entity_poly.pdbx_strand_id
1 'polypeptide(L)'
;MLLPADPPVTVILIIDCGNCSSCNNAGMWGLDFLVRIAEKILRRNPRMITVLAPVVAYIFTFMCGTGHIIYSLLPVINEISIETGVRPERPISASIIASQQAITACPISAATVGILAFMAEATNYKTVNIFTLLVVCIPATLIGTVACALAVMKKGKELAEDPEFQARVASGQVQTLVKNENAAEVKTTKEAKISVAVFLVAMVGIVLLGAVSALVPTLSDGSKLPLTTVIEIFMLVAAAVTVLITKLDSNKVLDQPVFKTGMFAVVLAFGLCWLVNTFIADQSSFITDNMSVLTNEHPWIYIIAVFIVGAITTSQSSSTMIMVPIGIALGLPANIIVAGWIACSSNYFIPASGQCVAAIAFDTAGTTKIGKYVLNHSYMLPGLVCTVVSVVSAILIGAVVF
;
A
#
# COMPACT_ATOMS: atom_id res chain seq x y z
N MET A 1 -5.35 -2.63 39.16
CA MET A 1 -4.29 -1.90 38.41
C MET A 1 -3.91 -2.78 37.22
N LEU A 2 -4.35 -2.40 36.04
CA LEU A 2 -4.06 -3.15 34.80
C LEU A 2 -2.54 -3.11 34.56
N LEU A 3 -1.91 -4.28 34.49
CA LEU A 3 -0.53 -4.37 34.00
C LEU A 3 -0.61 -4.21 32.47
N PRO A 4 0.05 -3.21 31.86
CA PRO A 4 0.07 -3.08 30.42
C PRO A 4 0.76 -4.30 29.79
N ALA A 5 0.26 -4.74 28.63
CA ALA A 5 0.97 -5.71 27.82
C ALA A 5 2.34 -5.14 27.40
N ASP A 6 3.27 -5.99 26.99
CA ASP A 6 4.57 -5.54 26.50
C ASP A 6 4.41 -4.65 25.25
N PRO A 7 5.24 -3.59 25.12
CA PRO A 7 5.20 -2.74 23.94
C PRO A 7 5.61 -3.52 22.69
N PRO A 8 5.03 -3.22 21.51
CA PRO A 8 5.30 -3.95 20.26
C PRO A 8 6.65 -3.54 19.62
N VAL A 9 7.75 -3.79 20.32
CA VAL A 9 9.10 -3.33 19.94
C VAL A 9 9.52 -3.86 18.57
N THR A 10 9.29 -5.13 18.29
CA THR A 10 9.62 -5.76 17.00
C THR A 10 8.94 -5.05 15.83
N VAL A 11 7.64 -4.76 15.96
CA VAL A 11 6.86 -4.05 14.92
C VAL A 11 7.43 -2.65 14.69
N ILE A 12 7.78 -1.94 15.75
CA ILE A 12 8.36 -0.59 15.69
C ILE A 12 9.70 -0.60 14.95
N LEU A 13 10.59 -1.52 15.34
CA LEU A 13 11.92 -1.63 14.71
C LEU A 13 11.84 -1.91 13.22
N ILE A 14 10.95 -2.82 12.79
CA ILE A 14 10.81 -3.15 11.38
C ILE A 14 10.25 -1.98 10.57
N ILE A 15 9.26 -1.26 11.11
CA ILE A 15 8.71 -0.06 10.45
C ILE A 15 9.81 0.99 10.28
N ASP A 16 10.63 1.20 11.30
CA ASP A 16 11.71 2.19 11.27
C ASP A 16 12.79 1.81 10.26
N CYS A 17 13.25 0.56 10.25
CA CYS A 17 14.25 0.06 9.30
C CYS A 17 13.79 0.16 7.85
N GLY A 18 12.55 -0.28 7.55
CA GLY A 18 11.96 -0.17 6.22
C GLY A 18 11.80 1.28 5.77
N ASN A 19 11.43 2.16 6.69
CA ASN A 19 11.31 3.58 6.47
C ASN A 19 12.64 4.24 6.13
N CYS A 20 13.72 3.95 6.86
CA CYS A 20 15.07 4.48 6.58
C CYS A 20 15.52 4.14 5.15
N SER A 21 15.34 2.90 4.70
CA SER A 21 15.74 2.49 3.35
C SER A 21 14.92 3.17 2.26
N SER A 22 13.60 3.28 2.44
CA SER A 22 12.71 3.96 1.51
C SER A 22 12.99 5.47 1.42
N CYS A 23 13.31 6.10 2.55
CA CYS A 23 13.66 7.52 2.61
C CYS A 23 14.98 7.83 1.91
N ASN A 24 15.98 6.98 2.04
CA ASN A 24 17.25 7.14 1.33
C ASN A 24 17.03 7.05 -0.19
N ASN A 25 16.21 6.12 -0.65
CA ASN A 25 15.85 6.01 -2.07
C ASN A 25 15.13 7.29 -2.57
N ALA A 26 14.19 7.81 -1.79
CA ALA A 26 13.49 9.06 -2.11
C ALA A 26 14.46 10.26 -2.14
N GLY A 27 15.35 10.38 -1.14
CA GLY A 27 16.33 11.47 -1.04
C GLY A 27 17.35 11.52 -2.18
N MET A 28 17.54 10.42 -2.91
CA MET A 28 18.46 10.31 -4.07
C MET A 28 17.78 10.45 -5.43
N TRP A 29 16.54 10.95 -5.49
CA TRP A 29 15.75 11.05 -6.73
C TRP A 29 15.46 9.69 -7.39
N GLY A 30 15.56 8.61 -6.61
CA GLY A 30 15.23 7.26 -7.08
C GLY A 30 13.78 7.15 -7.49
N LEU A 31 12.87 7.83 -6.80
CA LEU A 31 11.46 7.89 -7.18
C LEU A 31 11.26 8.55 -8.54
N ASP A 32 11.98 9.63 -8.86
CA ASP A 32 11.89 10.31 -10.17
C ASP A 32 12.40 9.42 -11.30
N PHE A 33 13.40 8.59 -11.04
CA PHE A 33 13.85 7.58 -12.01
C PHE A 33 12.75 6.56 -12.31
N LEU A 34 12.08 6.07 -11.28
CA LEU A 34 10.93 5.16 -11.43
C LEU A 34 9.79 5.82 -12.20
N VAL A 35 9.44 7.07 -11.87
CA VAL A 35 8.39 7.84 -12.55
C VAL A 35 8.66 7.96 -14.05
N ARG A 36 9.91 8.19 -14.47
CA ARG A 36 10.26 8.21 -15.89
C ARG A 36 10.06 6.89 -16.60
N ILE A 37 10.36 5.80 -15.91
CA ILE A 37 10.08 4.46 -16.46
C ILE A 37 8.57 4.30 -16.64
N ALA A 38 7.78 4.69 -15.63
CA ALA A 38 6.33 4.67 -15.69
C ALA A 38 5.80 5.51 -16.87
N GLU A 39 6.27 6.76 -17.00
CA GLU A 39 5.90 7.65 -18.09
C GLU A 39 6.19 7.01 -19.47
N LYS A 40 7.38 6.45 -19.65
CA LYS A 40 7.75 5.77 -20.90
C LYS A 40 6.82 4.59 -21.20
N ILE A 41 6.41 3.83 -20.20
CA ILE A 41 5.47 2.71 -20.34
C ILE A 41 4.08 3.23 -20.73
N LEU A 42 3.59 4.25 -20.02
CA LEU A 42 2.25 4.83 -20.25
C LEU A 42 2.14 5.50 -21.62
N ARG A 43 3.15 6.27 -22.03
CA ARG A 43 3.19 6.93 -23.36
C ARG A 43 3.33 5.98 -24.53
N ARG A 44 3.78 4.73 -24.29
CA ARG A 44 3.85 3.72 -25.36
C ARG A 44 2.48 3.23 -25.82
N ASN A 45 1.50 3.14 -24.90
CA ASN A 45 0.14 2.67 -25.17
C ASN A 45 -0.91 3.60 -24.52
N PRO A 46 -0.99 4.86 -24.95
CA PRO A 46 -1.78 5.87 -24.23
C PRO A 46 -3.29 5.62 -24.26
N ARG A 47 -3.81 4.92 -25.28
CA ARG A 47 -5.25 4.56 -25.37
C ARG A 47 -5.66 3.54 -24.32
N MET A 48 -4.73 2.78 -23.77
CA MET A 48 -4.98 1.80 -22.71
C MET A 48 -4.73 2.35 -21.31
N ILE A 49 -4.60 3.68 -21.16
CA ILE A 49 -4.21 4.31 -19.91
C ILE A 49 -5.12 3.93 -18.73
N THR A 50 -6.42 3.72 -18.96
CA THR A 50 -7.37 3.33 -17.91
C THR A 50 -7.04 1.99 -17.26
N VAL A 51 -6.41 1.06 -18.00
CA VAL A 51 -5.99 -0.24 -17.48
C VAL A 51 -4.51 -0.25 -17.12
N LEU A 52 -3.70 0.41 -17.94
CA LEU A 52 -2.24 0.39 -17.78
C LEU A 52 -1.77 1.21 -16.59
N ALA A 53 -2.39 2.39 -16.35
CA ALA A 53 -1.99 3.25 -15.24
C ALA A 53 -2.20 2.60 -13.86
N PRO A 54 -3.33 1.96 -13.55
CA PRO A 54 -3.50 1.21 -12.28
C PRO A 54 -2.46 0.10 -12.10
N VAL A 55 -2.17 -0.65 -13.15
CA VAL A 55 -1.17 -1.73 -13.09
C VAL A 55 0.24 -1.17 -12.84
N VAL A 56 0.60 -0.08 -13.51
CA VAL A 56 1.86 0.62 -13.27
C VAL A 56 1.90 1.17 -11.84
N ALA A 57 0.86 1.83 -11.38
CA ALA A 57 0.78 2.35 -10.02
C ALA A 57 0.91 1.22 -8.97
N TYR A 58 0.28 0.07 -9.21
CA TYR A 58 0.40 -1.11 -8.37
C TYR A 58 1.86 -1.59 -8.31
N ILE A 59 2.49 -1.84 -9.45
CA ILE A 59 3.87 -2.34 -9.53
C ILE A 59 4.84 -1.38 -8.82
N PHE A 60 4.71 -0.08 -9.07
CA PHE A 60 5.63 0.89 -8.46
C PHE A 60 5.40 1.04 -6.96
N THR A 61 4.16 0.98 -6.49
CA THR A 61 3.87 0.95 -5.05
C THR A 61 4.40 -0.32 -4.39
N PHE A 62 4.22 -1.48 -5.03
CA PHE A 62 4.81 -2.74 -4.61
C PHE A 62 6.33 -2.65 -4.48
N MET A 63 7.01 -2.06 -5.48
CA MET A 63 8.47 -1.89 -5.47
C MET A 63 8.95 -0.89 -4.43
N CYS A 64 8.19 0.16 -4.13
CA CYS A 64 8.60 1.23 -3.20
C CYS A 64 8.19 0.95 -1.74
N GLY A 65 7.28 0.02 -1.49
CA GLY A 65 6.76 -0.25 -0.15
C GLY A 65 5.86 0.83 0.42
N THR A 66 5.55 1.86 -0.36
CA THR A 66 4.74 3.01 0.06
C THR A 66 3.83 3.51 -1.06
N GLY A 67 2.60 3.89 -0.70
CA GLY A 67 1.64 4.49 -1.63
C GLY A 67 1.96 5.93 -2.04
N HIS A 68 2.99 6.56 -1.48
CA HIS A 68 3.33 7.94 -1.80
C HIS A 68 3.86 8.12 -3.23
N ILE A 69 4.36 7.07 -3.86
CA ILE A 69 4.80 7.09 -5.27
C ILE A 69 3.69 7.57 -6.20
N ILE A 70 2.42 7.36 -5.84
CA ILE A 70 1.28 7.78 -6.65
C ILE A 70 1.24 9.29 -6.90
N TYR A 71 1.69 10.11 -5.94
CA TYR A 71 1.72 11.57 -6.12
C TYR A 71 2.57 12.01 -7.31
N SER A 72 3.65 11.29 -7.58
CA SER A 72 4.52 11.56 -8.72
C SER A 72 3.98 11.00 -10.04
N LEU A 73 3.10 9.99 -9.99
CA LEU A 73 2.47 9.41 -11.18
C LEU A 73 1.20 10.16 -11.61
N LEU A 74 0.47 10.77 -10.68
CA LEU A 74 -0.78 11.46 -10.97
C LEU A 74 -0.67 12.54 -12.05
N PRO A 75 0.33 13.44 -12.05
CA PRO A 75 0.50 14.44 -13.10
C PRO A 75 0.65 13.80 -14.48
N VAL A 76 1.48 12.73 -14.57
CA VAL A 76 1.73 12.00 -15.83
C VAL A 76 0.45 11.32 -16.33
N ILE A 77 -0.29 10.67 -15.42
CA ILE A 77 -1.57 10.02 -15.77
C ILE A 77 -2.57 11.05 -16.25
N ASN A 78 -2.68 12.20 -15.58
CA ASN A 78 -3.58 13.28 -15.98
C ASN A 78 -3.22 13.83 -17.35
N GLU A 79 -1.95 14.16 -17.59
CA GLU A 79 -1.47 14.69 -18.86
C GLU A 79 -1.79 13.77 -20.03
N ILE A 80 -1.39 12.49 -19.94
CA ILE A 80 -1.64 11.52 -21.00
C ILE A 80 -3.14 11.30 -21.21
N SER A 81 -3.96 11.34 -20.15
CA SER A 81 -5.41 11.20 -20.26
C SER A 81 -6.02 12.34 -21.06
N ILE A 82 -5.62 13.58 -20.79
CA ILE A 82 -6.11 14.77 -21.51
C ILE A 82 -5.63 14.74 -22.97
N GLU A 83 -4.36 14.42 -23.24
CA GLU A 83 -3.79 14.31 -24.58
C GLU A 83 -4.54 13.27 -25.45
N THR A 84 -5.02 12.20 -24.84
CA THR A 84 -5.73 11.11 -25.53
C THR A 84 -7.24 11.25 -25.55
N GLY A 85 -7.79 12.29 -24.90
CA GLY A 85 -9.22 12.51 -24.79
C GLY A 85 -9.92 11.57 -23.80
N VAL A 86 -9.18 10.75 -23.07
CA VAL A 86 -9.71 9.85 -22.04
C VAL A 86 -10.06 10.67 -20.80
N ARG A 87 -11.24 10.42 -20.21
CA ARG A 87 -11.66 11.06 -18.96
C ARG A 87 -10.69 10.73 -17.80
N PRO A 88 -9.96 11.71 -17.24
CA PRO A 88 -8.92 11.47 -16.22
C PRO A 88 -9.43 10.76 -14.95
N GLU A 89 -10.70 10.98 -14.56
CA GLU A 89 -11.34 10.29 -13.43
C GLU A 89 -11.13 8.78 -13.47
N ARG A 90 -11.14 8.15 -14.65
CA ARG A 90 -11.03 6.69 -14.83
C ARG A 90 -9.66 6.16 -14.41
N PRO A 91 -8.57 6.53 -15.10
CA PRO A 91 -7.24 6.04 -14.73
C PRO A 91 -6.74 6.58 -13.40
N ILE A 92 -7.09 7.82 -13.02
CA ILE A 92 -6.68 8.41 -11.74
C ILE A 92 -7.31 7.64 -10.57
N SER A 93 -8.65 7.47 -10.55
CA SER A 93 -9.31 6.79 -9.44
C SER A 93 -8.87 5.34 -9.32
N ALA A 94 -8.77 4.61 -10.43
CA ALA A 94 -8.30 3.24 -10.43
C ALA A 94 -6.83 3.11 -9.98
N SER A 95 -5.96 4.06 -10.35
CA SER A 95 -4.55 4.05 -9.94
C SER A 95 -4.38 4.33 -8.45
N ILE A 96 -5.18 5.21 -7.86
CA ILE A 96 -5.21 5.41 -6.40
C ILE A 96 -5.56 4.11 -5.69
N ILE A 97 -6.64 3.44 -6.12
CA ILE A 97 -7.08 2.17 -5.51
C ILE A 97 -6.03 1.08 -5.69
N ALA A 98 -5.45 0.95 -6.88
CA ALA A 98 -4.39 -0.01 -7.16
C ALA A 98 -3.15 0.20 -6.30
N SER A 99 -2.72 1.46 -6.13
CA SER A 99 -1.62 1.82 -5.23
C SER A 99 -1.91 1.44 -3.78
N GLN A 100 -3.12 1.67 -3.29
CA GLN A 100 -3.52 1.29 -1.94
C GLN A 100 -3.53 -0.24 -1.76
N GLN A 101 -4.05 -0.98 -2.73
CA GLN A 101 -4.05 -2.45 -2.69
C GLN A 101 -2.63 -3.06 -2.74
N ALA A 102 -1.72 -2.44 -3.49
CA ALA A 102 -0.34 -2.91 -3.60
C ALA A 102 0.43 -2.91 -2.28
N ILE A 103 0.03 -2.07 -1.31
CA ILE A 103 0.65 -2.02 0.02
C ILE A 103 0.49 -3.36 0.75
N THR A 104 -0.67 -4.01 0.66
CA THR A 104 -0.92 -5.32 1.29
C THR A 104 -0.23 -6.47 0.56
N ALA A 105 0.22 -6.28 -0.67
CA ALA A 105 1.02 -7.25 -1.42
C ALA A 105 2.54 -7.00 -1.31
N CYS A 106 2.95 -5.84 -0.79
CA CYS A 106 4.37 -5.48 -0.74
C CYS A 106 5.06 -6.10 0.48
N PRO A 107 6.17 -6.85 0.31
CA PRO A 107 6.83 -7.56 1.41
C PRO A 107 7.46 -6.65 2.47
N ILE A 108 7.72 -5.39 2.14
CA ILE A 108 8.41 -4.42 3.00
C ILE A 108 7.52 -3.31 3.52
N SER A 109 6.21 -3.34 3.21
CA SER A 109 5.29 -2.34 3.72
C SER A 109 5.05 -2.52 5.22
N ALA A 110 4.85 -1.42 5.95
CA ALA A 110 4.58 -1.45 7.37
C ALA A 110 3.34 -2.31 7.74
N ALA A 111 2.33 -2.37 6.87
CA ALA A 111 1.16 -3.21 7.07
C ALA A 111 1.48 -4.70 6.94
N THR A 112 2.22 -5.10 5.89
CA THR A 112 2.62 -6.50 5.67
C THR A 112 3.55 -7.00 6.77
N VAL A 113 4.49 -6.17 7.16
CA VAL A 113 5.42 -6.51 8.25
C VAL A 113 4.67 -6.64 9.57
N GLY A 114 3.70 -5.75 9.81
CA GLY A 114 2.86 -5.80 11.02
C GLY A 114 2.09 -7.11 11.15
N ILE A 115 1.38 -7.55 10.09
CA ILE A 115 0.65 -8.84 10.14
C ILE A 115 1.61 -10.02 10.35
N LEU A 116 2.77 -10.01 9.69
CA LEU A 116 3.77 -11.08 9.86
C LEU A 116 4.32 -11.14 11.29
N ALA A 117 4.58 -9.99 11.93
CA ALA A 117 5.04 -9.93 13.30
C ALA A 117 4.02 -10.54 14.27
N PHE A 118 2.74 -10.14 14.17
CA PHE A 118 1.68 -10.68 15.03
C PHE A 118 1.45 -12.19 14.81
N MET A 119 1.48 -12.65 13.54
CA MET A 119 1.31 -14.06 13.23
C MET A 119 2.49 -14.91 13.70
N ALA A 120 3.71 -14.38 13.69
CA ALA A 120 4.91 -15.08 14.16
C ALA A 120 4.90 -15.30 15.68
N GLU A 121 4.34 -14.36 16.45
CA GLU A 121 4.21 -14.47 17.91
C GLU A 121 3.11 -15.47 18.32
N ALA A 122 2.12 -15.71 17.46
CA ALA A 122 0.99 -16.57 17.75
C ALA A 122 1.27 -18.04 17.33
N THR A 123 1.14 -18.99 18.28
CA THR A 123 1.53 -20.40 18.09
C THR A 123 0.75 -21.11 16.99
N ASN A 124 -0.48 -20.71 16.73
CA ASN A 124 -1.41 -21.39 15.79
C ASN A 124 -1.26 -20.93 14.33
N TYR A 125 -0.43 -19.92 14.03
CA TYR A 125 -0.32 -19.31 12.69
C TYR A 125 1.06 -19.49 12.04
N LYS A 126 1.80 -20.52 12.43
CA LYS A 126 3.15 -20.81 11.90
C LYS A 126 3.22 -21.06 10.39
N THR A 127 2.10 -21.37 9.76
CA THR A 127 1.99 -21.51 8.29
C THR A 127 2.03 -20.16 7.58
N VAL A 128 1.71 -19.06 8.28
CA VAL A 128 1.73 -17.70 7.72
C VAL A 128 3.14 -17.15 7.80
N ASN A 129 3.82 -17.17 6.69
CA ASN A 129 5.12 -16.54 6.49
C ASN A 129 5.05 -15.58 5.30
N ILE A 130 6.13 -14.85 5.04
CA ILE A 130 6.13 -13.85 3.95
C ILE A 130 5.80 -14.48 2.59
N PHE A 131 6.29 -15.68 2.32
CA PHE A 131 6.06 -16.35 1.04
C PHE A 131 4.59 -16.74 0.89
N THR A 132 4.00 -17.45 1.87
CA THR A 132 2.58 -17.84 1.83
C THR A 132 1.66 -16.63 1.79
N LEU A 133 2.01 -15.55 2.53
CA LEU A 133 1.27 -14.30 2.49
C LEU A 133 1.30 -13.66 1.09
N LEU A 134 2.48 -13.56 0.46
CA LEU A 134 2.62 -12.98 -0.87
C LEU A 134 1.96 -13.82 -1.97
N VAL A 135 2.01 -15.15 -1.86
CA VAL A 135 1.32 -16.07 -2.79
C VAL A 135 -0.18 -15.85 -2.77
N VAL A 136 -0.76 -15.47 -1.63
CA VAL A 136 -2.18 -15.11 -1.53
C VAL A 136 -2.43 -13.66 -1.97
N CYS A 137 -1.67 -12.72 -1.42
CA CYS A 137 -1.97 -11.29 -1.57
C CYS A 137 -1.66 -10.76 -2.98
N ILE A 138 -0.54 -11.16 -3.61
CA ILE A 138 -0.17 -10.64 -4.93
C ILE A 138 -1.23 -10.99 -5.99
N PRO A 139 -1.59 -12.25 -6.23
CA PRO A 139 -2.59 -12.56 -7.24
C PRO A 139 -3.97 -12.00 -6.88
N ALA A 140 -4.39 -12.06 -5.62
CA ALA A 140 -5.68 -11.56 -5.19
C ALA A 140 -5.85 -10.06 -5.45
N THR A 141 -4.87 -9.25 -5.08
CA THR A 141 -4.93 -7.80 -5.24
C THR A 141 -4.67 -7.36 -6.69
N LEU A 142 -3.89 -8.11 -7.48
CA LEU A 142 -3.76 -7.88 -8.92
C LEU A 142 -5.08 -8.15 -9.66
N ILE A 143 -5.77 -9.26 -9.36
CA ILE A 143 -7.09 -9.55 -9.92
C ILE A 143 -8.06 -8.43 -9.56
N GLY A 144 -8.08 -7.97 -8.31
CA GLY A 144 -8.87 -6.82 -7.88
C GLY A 144 -8.53 -5.53 -8.61
N THR A 145 -7.23 -5.25 -8.82
CA THR A 145 -6.77 -4.07 -9.56
C THR A 145 -7.24 -4.09 -11.02
N VAL A 146 -7.16 -5.23 -11.69
CA VAL A 146 -7.67 -5.36 -13.07
C VAL A 146 -9.19 -5.22 -13.10
N ALA A 147 -9.91 -5.85 -12.19
CA ALA A 147 -11.36 -5.71 -12.09
C ALA A 147 -11.80 -4.26 -11.84
N CYS A 148 -11.09 -3.54 -10.98
CA CYS A 148 -11.26 -2.12 -10.72
C CYS A 148 -11.10 -1.28 -12.01
N ALA A 149 -10.03 -1.50 -12.75
CA ALA A 149 -9.75 -0.79 -14.00
C ALA A 149 -10.86 -1.04 -15.05
N LEU A 150 -11.31 -2.29 -15.17
CA LEU A 150 -12.41 -2.66 -16.08
C LEU A 150 -13.74 -2.03 -15.66
N ALA A 151 -14.02 -1.95 -14.36
CA ALA A 151 -15.25 -1.35 -13.84
C ALA A 151 -15.39 0.15 -14.18
N VAL A 152 -14.27 0.86 -14.25
CA VAL A 152 -14.28 2.30 -14.57
C VAL A 152 -14.07 2.60 -16.05
N MET A 153 -13.77 1.61 -16.88
CA MET A 153 -13.40 1.81 -18.29
C MET A 153 -14.44 2.61 -19.08
N LYS A 154 -15.74 2.45 -18.76
CA LYS A 154 -16.84 3.15 -19.41
C LYS A 154 -17.52 4.17 -18.50
N LYS A 155 -16.90 4.54 -17.37
CA LYS A 155 -17.50 5.49 -16.42
C LYS A 155 -17.47 6.92 -16.97
N GLY A 156 -18.62 7.58 -16.99
CA GLY A 156 -18.77 8.97 -17.47
C GLY A 156 -18.61 9.12 -18.98
N LYS A 157 -18.71 10.36 -19.46
CA LYS A 157 -18.54 10.71 -20.87
C LYS A 157 -17.07 10.94 -21.22
N GLU A 158 -16.70 10.75 -22.47
CA GLU A 158 -15.39 11.17 -22.96
C GLU A 158 -15.24 12.70 -22.88
N LEU A 159 -14.01 13.22 -22.82
CA LEU A 159 -13.77 14.65 -22.63
C LEU A 159 -14.38 15.50 -23.74
N ALA A 160 -14.41 14.98 -24.99
CA ALA A 160 -15.01 15.69 -26.12
C ALA A 160 -16.55 15.86 -25.99
N GLU A 161 -17.19 14.95 -25.24
CA GLU A 161 -18.66 14.93 -25.06
C GLU A 161 -19.09 15.45 -23.68
N ASP A 162 -18.13 15.79 -22.80
CA ASP A 162 -18.40 16.28 -21.45
C ASP A 162 -18.66 17.80 -21.44
N PRO A 163 -19.90 18.26 -21.24
CA PRO A 163 -20.22 19.69 -21.29
C PRO A 163 -19.55 20.49 -20.15
N GLU A 164 -19.28 19.88 -18.98
CA GLU A 164 -18.58 20.54 -17.87
C GLU A 164 -17.11 20.79 -18.25
N PHE A 165 -16.47 19.83 -18.87
CA PHE A 165 -15.11 19.97 -19.37
C PHE A 165 -15.02 21.01 -20.49
N GLN A 166 -15.92 20.96 -21.47
CA GLN A 166 -15.96 21.91 -22.58
C GLN A 166 -16.17 23.35 -22.09
N ALA A 167 -17.06 23.57 -21.12
CA ALA A 167 -17.26 24.87 -20.49
C ALA A 167 -15.99 25.39 -19.78
N ARG A 168 -15.22 24.53 -19.13
CA ARG A 168 -13.94 24.87 -18.48
C ARG A 168 -12.86 25.23 -19.51
N VAL A 169 -12.79 24.49 -20.62
CA VAL A 169 -11.89 24.84 -21.74
C VAL A 169 -12.27 26.21 -22.32
N ALA A 170 -13.54 26.45 -22.57
CA ALA A 170 -14.03 27.73 -23.11
C ALA A 170 -13.78 28.90 -22.17
N SER A 171 -13.82 28.70 -20.85
CA SER A 171 -13.52 29.73 -19.84
C SER A 171 -12.00 29.92 -19.58
N GLY A 172 -11.13 29.15 -20.24
CA GLY A 172 -9.67 29.20 -20.04
C GLY A 172 -9.19 28.62 -18.70
N GLN A 173 -10.06 27.96 -17.94
CA GLN A 173 -9.70 27.31 -16.67
C GLN A 173 -8.89 26.03 -16.88
N VAL A 174 -9.09 25.36 -17.99
CA VAL A 174 -8.24 24.24 -18.43
C VAL A 174 -7.39 24.76 -19.56
N GLN A 175 -6.11 25.00 -19.28
CA GLN A 175 -5.14 25.15 -20.35
C GLN A 175 -5.09 23.82 -21.08
N THR A 176 -5.57 23.74 -22.30
CA THR A 176 -5.22 22.66 -23.23
C THR A 176 -3.70 22.61 -23.22
N LEU A 177 -3.15 21.53 -22.64
CA LEU A 177 -1.72 21.42 -22.44
C LEU A 177 -1.04 21.57 -23.80
N VAL A 178 -0.60 22.78 -24.10
CA VAL A 178 0.43 23.00 -25.12
C VAL A 178 1.61 22.19 -24.61
N LYS A 179 1.97 21.14 -25.35
CA LYS A 179 3.11 20.29 -25.10
C LYS A 179 4.23 21.15 -24.54
N ASN A 180 4.48 21.04 -23.26
CA ASN A 180 5.63 21.68 -22.66
C ASN A 180 6.85 20.88 -23.12
N GLU A 181 7.33 21.16 -24.32
CA GLU A 181 8.59 20.63 -24.85
C GLU A 181 9.80 21.02 -23.98
N ASN A 182 9.59 21.88 -22.99
CA ASN A 182 10.55 22.37 -22.02
C ASN A 182 10.38 21.82 -20.60
N ALA A 183 9.67 20.67 -20.41
CA ALA A 183 9.84 19.94 -19.16
C ALA A 183 11.33 19.59 -19.07
N ALA A 184 12.08 20.34 -18.26
CA ALA A 184 13.51 20.18 -18.12
C ALA A 184 13.81 18.70 -17.93
N GLU A 185 14.58 18.10 -18.87
CA GLU A 185 15.10 16.76 -18.71
C GLU A 185 15.89 16.70 -17.40
N VAL A 186 15.21 16.38 -16.31
CA VAL A 186 15.91 16.10 -15.05
C VAL A 186 16.79 14.88 -15.34
N LYS A 187 18.08 15.12 -15.54
CA LYS A 187 19.04 14.06 -15.86
C LYS A 187 19.01 13.02 -14.76
N THR A 188 18.65 11.81 -15.09
CA THR A 188 18.71 10.69 -14.15
C THR A 188 20.15 10.46 -13.74
N THR A 189 20.45 10.69 -12.48
CA THR A 189 21.81 10.54 -11.95
C THR A 189 22.18 9.05 -11.84
N LYS A 190 23.48 8.73 -11.84
CA LYS A 190 23.95 7.36 -11.59
C LYS A 190 23.57 6.91 -10.16
N GLU A 191 23.61 7.84 -9.24
CA GLU A 191 23.30 7.66 -7.83
C GLU A 191 21.83 7.22 -7.64
N ALA A 192 20.88 7.85 -8.37
CA ALA A 192 19.47 7.46 -8.35
C ALA A 192 19.25 6.00 -8.80
N LYS A 193 19.96 5.58 -9.86
CA LYS A 193 19.89 4.18 -10.35
C LYS A 193 20.47 3.19 -9.34
N ILE A 194 21.59 3.54 -8.71
CA ILE A 194 22.24 2.72 -7.69
C ILE A 194 21.33 2.57 -6.47
N SER A 195 20.76 3.67 -5.99
CA SER A 195 19.84 3.66 -4.85
C SER A 195 18.64 2.71 -5.09
N VAL A 196 17.99 2.81 -6.25
CA VAL A 196 16.88 1.92 -6.62
C VAL A 196 17.35 0.47 -6.73
N ALA A 197 18.52 0.22 -7.35
CA ALA A 197 19.04 -1.13 -7.51
C ALA A 197 19.35 -1.78 -6.15
N VAL A 198 20.02 -1.07 -5.23
CA VAL A 198 20.30 -1.54 -3.87
C VAL A 198 19.03 -1.89 -3.12
N PHE A 199 18.03 -1.02 -3.19
CA PHE A 199 16.73 -1.24 -2.55
C PHE A 199 16.01 -2.48 -3.10
N LEU A 200 15.97 -2.66 -4.43
CA LEU A 200 15.35 -3.82 -5.07
C LEU A 200 16.09 -5.11 -4.76
N VAL A 201 17.42 -5.10 -4.72
CA VAL A 201 18.22 -6.26 -4.34
C VAL A 201 17.93 -6.67 -2.90
N ALA A 202 17.83 -5.71 -1.97
CA ALA A 202 17.46 -6.00 -0.59
C ALA A 202 16.05 -6.61 -0.50
N MET A 203 15.07 -6.08 -1.23
CA MET A 203 13.70 -6.61 -1.28
C MET A 203 13.67 -8.06 -1.82
N VAL A 204 14.38 -8.32 -2.90
CA VAL A 204 14.50 -9.69 -3.46
C VAL A 204 15.17 -10.62 -2.48
N GLY A 205 16.22 -10.16 -1.79
CA GLY A 205 16.92 -10.94 -0.75
C GLY A 205 15.99 -11.36 0.40
N ILE A 206 15.15 -10.44 0.89
CA ILE A 206 14.14 -10.71 1.94
C ILE A 206 13.16 -11.79 1.47
N VAL A 207 12.61 -11.66 0.26
CA VAL A 207 11.65 -12.61 -0.28
C VAL A 207 12.30 -14.00 -0.47
N LEU A 208 13.54 -14.05 -0.99
CA LEU A 208 14.27 -15.31 -1.17
C LEU A 208 14.54 -16.02 0.16
N LEU A 209 15.01 -15.31 1.18
CA LEU A 209 15.24 -15.86 2.51
C LEU A 209 13.94 -16.30 3.18
N GLY A 210 12.85 -15.57 2.95
CA GLY A 210 11.53 -15.95 3.45
C GLY A 210 10.94 -17.18 2.74
N ALA A 211 11.25 -17.35 1.44
CA ALA A 211 10.78 -18.49 0.65
C ALA A 211 11.60 -19.76 0.89
N VAL A 212 12.92 -19.61 1.05
CA VAL A 212 13.86 -20.74 1.15
C VAL A 212 14.49 -20.76 2.54
N SER A 213 13.83 -21.45 3.47
CA SER A 213 14.27 -21.52 4.86
C SER A 213 15.69 -22.14 5.05
N ALA A 214 16.19 -22.86 4.05
CA ALA A 214 17.56 -23.41 4.06
C ALA A 214 18.64 -22.33 3.94
N LEU A 215 18.30 -21.16 3.37
CA LEU A 215 19.22 -20.03 3.21
C LEU A 215 19.29 -19.14 4.47
N VAL A 216 18.34 -19.30 5.39
CA VAL A 216 18.30 -18.50 6.62
C VAL A 216 19.41 -18.95 7.57
N PRO A 217 20.26 -18.03 8.06
CA PRO A 217 21.32 -18.36 9.01
C PRO A 217 20.77 -18.98 10.29
N THR A 218 21.53 -19.95 10.83
CA THR A 218 21.23 -20.58 12.11
C THR A 218 21.99 -19.85 13.21
N LEU A 219 21.31 -19.53 14.30
CA LEU A 219 21.89 -18.92 15.49
C LEU A 219 22.70 -19.95 16.30
N SER A 220 23.48 -19.49 17.28
CA SER A 220 24.30 -20.32 18.14
C SER A 220 23.50 -21.33 18.99
N ASP A 221 22.23 -21.06 19.22
CA ASP A 221 21.30 -21.95 19.95
C ASP A 221 20.62 -23.00 19.05
N GLY A 222 20.98 -23.06 17.76
CA GLY A 222 20.39 -23.97 16.77
C GLY A 222 19.09 -23.50 16.17
N SER A 223 18.52 -22.38 16.61
CA SER A 223 17.33 -21.77 16.02
C SER A 223 17.68 -21.02 14.73
N LYS A 224 16.69 -20.84 13.85
CA LYS A 224 16.84 -19.98 12.65
C LYS A 224 16.59 -18.53 13.00
N LEU A 225 17.33 -17.63 12.33
CA LEU A 225 17.11 -16.20 12.46
C LEU A 225 15.66 -15.86 12.13
N PRO A 226 14.90 -15.14 13.00
CA PRO A 226 13.55 -14.72 12.71
C PRO A 226 13.48 -13.88 11.44
N LEU A 227 12.46 -14.08 10.62
CA LEU A 227 12.29 -13.34 9.36
C LEU A 227 12.19 -11.82 9.59
N THR A 228 11.59 -11.41 10.70
CA THR A 228 11.52 -10.02 11.13
C THR A 228 12.92 -9.40 11.24
N THR A 229 13.83 -10.08 11.90
CA THR A 229 15.24 -9.65 12.03
C THR A 229 15.97 -9.66 10.68
N VAL A 230 15.64 -10.61 9.78
CA VAL A 230 16.18 -10.60 8.41
C VAL A 230 15.75 -9.32 7.69
N ILE A 231 14.48 -8.92 7.78
CA ILE A 231 13.96 -7.68 7.17
C ILE A 231 14.70 -6.47 7.73
N GLU A 232 14.86 -6.38 9.05
CA GLU A 232 15.59 -5.30 9.73
C GLU A 232 17.03 -5.18 9.20
N ILE A 233 17.77 -6.27 9.17
CA ILE A 233 19.16 -6.29 8.70
C ILE A 233 19.25 -5.86 7.24
N PHE A 234 18.45 -6.43 6.34
CA PHE A 234 18.49 -6.11 4.92
C PHE A 234 18.15 -4.64 4.65
N MET A 235 17.14 -4.10 5.32
CA MET A 235 16.73 -2.71 5.14
C MET A 235 17.76 -1.73 5.70
N LEU A 236 18.33 -2.00 6.88
CA LEU A 236 19.39 -1.16 7.44
C LEU A 236 20.68 -1.22 6.61
N VAL A 237 21.08 -2.41 6.14
CA VAL A 237 22.23 -2.55 5.25
C VAL A 237 22.00 -1.81 3.94
N ALA A 238 20.82 -1.95 3.32
CA ALA A 238 20.48 -1.21 2.11
C ALA A 238 20.52 0.31 2.32
N ALA A 239 20.01 0.79 3.46
CA ALA A 239 20.09 2.19 3.83
C ALA A 239 21.56 2.66 3.98
N ALA A 240 22.37 1.92 4.73
CA ALA A 240 23.79 2.24 4.95
C ALA A 240 24.57 2.22 3.63
N VAL A 241 24.41 1.19 2.80
CA VAL A 241 25.09 1.08 1.49
C VAL A 241 24.70 2.23 0.58
N THR A 242 23.41 2.60 0.55
CA THR A 242 22.94 3.75 -0.25
C THR A 242 23.63 5.03 0.22
N VAL A 243 23.63 5.35 1.51
CA VAL A 243 24.25 6.56 2.05
C VAL A 243 25.75 6.59 1.74
N LEU A 244 26.46 5.47 1.95
CA LEU A 244 27.91 5.39 1.74
C LEU A 244 28.31 5.56 0.27
N ILE A 245 27.59 4.90 -0.66
CA ILE A 245 27.93 4.94 -2.08
C ILE A 245 27.53 6.29 -2.70
N THR A 246 26.35 6.81 -2.32
CA THR A 246 25.81 8.02 -2.93
C THR A 246 26.21 9.30 -2.22
N LYS A 247 26.84 9.20 -1.03
CA LYS A 247 27.21 10.34 -0.18
C LYS A 247 25.99 11.24 0.13
N LEU A 248 24.84 10.63 0.35
CA LEU A 248 23.60 11.32 0.64
C LEU A 248 23.72 12.11 1.94
N ASP A 249 23.32 13.37 1.91
CA ASP A 249 23.17 14.19 3.11
C ASP A 249 22.00 13.67 3.96
N SER A 250 22.30 13.22 5.18
CA SER A 250 21.32 12.66 6.10
C SER A 250 20.17 13.62 6.42
N ASN A 251 20.39 14.93 6.37
CA ASN A 251 19.35 15.92 6.61
C ASN A 251 18.25 15.84 5.53
N LYS A 252 18.62 15.55 4.28
CA LYS A 252 17.63 15.38 3.19
C LYS A 252 16.73 14.17 3.38
N VAL A 253 17.17 13.16 4.12
CA VAL A 253 16.37 11.99 4.47
C VAL A 253 15.23 12.37 5.40
N LEU A 254 15.52 13.19 6.42
CA LEU A 254 14.55 13.65 7.42
C LEU A 254 13.44 14.53 6.80
N ASP A 255 13.76 15.25 5.73
CA ASP A 255 12.81 16.13 5.04
C ASP A 255 11.82 15.36 4.13
N GLN A 256 12.10 14.08 3.83
CA GLN A 256 11.27 13.31 2.92
C GLN A 256 9.87 13.07 3.50
N PRO A 257 8.80 13.19 2.69
CA PRO A 257 7.45 12.86 3.11
C PRO A 257 7.32 11.40 3.61
N VAL A 258 8.09 10.49 3.02
CA VAL A 258 8.14 9.08 3.41
C VAL A 258 8.63 8.92 4.85
N PHE A 259 9.67 9.68 5.25
CA PHE A 259 10.19 9.68 6.62
C PHE A 259 9.13 10.12 7.63
N LYS A 260 8.46 11.26 7.36
CA LYS A 260 7.42 11.79 8.25
C LYS A 260 6.26 10.82 8.45
N THR A 261 5.83 10.17 7.36
CA THR A 261 4.77 9.16 7.41
C THR A 261 5.20 7.90 8.14
N GLY A 262 6.44 7.45 7.95
CA GLY A 262 6.99 6.30 8.66
C GLY A 262 7.12 6.56 10.16
N MET A 263 7.63 7.74 10.56
CA MET A 263 7.70 8.13 11.98
C MET A 263 6.31 8.25 12.60
N PHE A 264 5.32 8.75 11.86
CA PHE A 264 3.93 8.74 12.32
C PHE A 264 3.42 7.31 12.55
N ALA A 265 3.74 6.37 11.65
CA ALA A 265 3.39 4.95 11.81
C ALA A 265 4.08 4.33 13.04
N VAL A 266 5.34 4.67 13.33
CA VAL A 266 6.04 4.25 14.55
C VAL A 266 5.33 4.74 15.81
N VAL A 267 4.98 6.03 15.87
CA VAL A 267 4.27 6.62 17.00
C VAL A 267 2.89 5.96 17.20
N LEU A 268 2.16 5.72 16.11
CA LEU A 268 0.88 5.01 16.15
C LEU A 268 1.04 3.57 16.60
N ALA A 269 2.04 2.84 16.08
CA ALA A 269 2.30 1.48 16.49
C ALA A 269 2.61 1.40 17.98
N PHE A 270 3.44 2.29 18.50
CA PHE A 270 3.73 2.35 19.92
C PHE A 270 2.48 2.66 20.75
N GLY A 271 1.73 3.72 20.42
CA GLY A 271 0.56 4.12 21.22
C GLY A 271 -0.63 3.18 21.04
N LEU A 272 -1.06 3.00 19.77
CA LEU A 272 -2.29 2.30 19.45
C LEU A 272 -2.19 0.79 19.62
N CYS A 273 -1.06 0.20 19.19
CA CYS A 273 -0.81 -1.24 19.31
C CYS A 273 -0.71 -1.65 20.78
N TRP A 274 0.01 -0.88 21.56
CA TRP A 274 0.14 -1.13 23.00
C TRP A 274 -1.21 -1.03 23.71
N LEU A 275 -2.01 -0.03 23.38
CA LEU A 275 -3.38 0.13 23.89
C LEU A 275 -4.24 -1.10 23.54
N VAL A 276 -4.24 -1.49 22.26
CA VAL A 276 -5.05 -2.62 21.77
C VAL A 276 -4.61 -3.94 22.40
N ASN A 277 -3.30 -4.21 22.48
CA ASN A 277 -2.79 -5.42 23.12
C ASN A 277 -3.14 -5.47 24.62
N THR A 278 -3.05 -4.34 25.32
CA THR A 278 -3.47 -4.24 26.73
C THR A 278 -4.96 -4.52 26.88
N PHE A 279 -5.79 -3.93 26.01
CA PHE A 279 -7.24 -4.18 26.00
C PHE A 279 -7.59 -5.64 25.74
N ILE A 280 -6.95 -6.25 24.72
CA ILE A 280 -7.17 -7.67 24.38
C ILE A 280 -6.74 -8.57 25.53
N ALA A 281 -5.59 -8.29 26.16
CA ALA A 281 -5.09 -9.08 27.29
C ALA A 281 -6.06 -9.01 28.49
N ASP A 282 -6.61 -7.82 28.78
CA ASP A 282 -7.56 -7.61 29.88
C ASP A 282 -8.95 -8.22 29.59
N GLN A 283 -9.43 -8.08 28.34
CA GLN A 283 -10.77 -8.51 27.93
C GLN A 283 -10.78 -9.88 27.23
N SER A 284 -9.71 -10.67 27.34
CA SER A 284 -9.55 -11.92 26.62
C SER A 284 -10.69 -12.92 26.84
N SER A 285 -11.16 -13.07 28.10
CA SER A 285 -12.31 -13.93 28.41
C SER A 285 -13.60 -13.44 27.78
N PHE A 286 -13.89 -12.14 27.89
CA PHE A 286 -15.09 -11.54 27.28
C PHE A 286 -15.09 -11.70 25.76
N ILE A 287 -13.95 -11.49 25.09
CA ILE A 287 -13.77 -11.65 23.65
C ILE A 287 -14.00 -13.13 23.26
N THR A 288 -13.39 -14.07 24.00
CA THR A 288 -13.50 -15.49 23.71
C THR A 288 -14.92 -15.99 23.92
N ASP A 289 -15.58 -15.61 25.03
CA ASP A 289 -16.88 -16.16 25.41
C ASP A 289 -18.04 -15.59 24.58
N ASN A 290 -17.94 -14.32 24.17
CA ASN A 290 -19.05 -13.62 23.52
C ASN A 290 -18.87 -13.37 22.03
N MET A 291 -17.62 -13.18 21.57
CA MET A 291 -17.34 -12.79 20.19
C MET A 291 -16.89 -13.96 19.31
N SER A 292 -16.18 -14.95 19.87
CA SER A 292 -15.65 -16.07 19.11
C SER A 292 -16.75 -16.91 18.46
N VAL A 293 -17.87 -17.15 19.16
CA VAL A 293 -19.02 -17.89 18.61
C VAL A 293 -19.58 -17.17 17.37
N LEU A 294 -19.84 -15.87 17.51
CA LEU A 294 -20.42 -15.06 16.44
C LEU A 294 -19.50 -14.99 15.20
N THR A 295 -18.20 -14.83 15.39
CA THR A 295 -17.23 -14.70 14.30
C THR A 295 -16.85 -16.05 13.68
N ASN A 296 -16.91 -17.14 14.43
CA ASN A 296 -16.71 -18.49 13.88
C ASN A 296 -17.90 -18.96 13.04
N GLU A 297 -19.12 -18.62 13.44
CA GLU A 297 -20.32 -18.87 12.62
C GLU A 297 -20.40 -17.95 11.41
N HIS A 298 -19.93 -16.71 11.55
CA HIS A 298 -20.02 -15.65 10.53
C HIS A 298 -18.68 -14.91 10.33
N PRO A 299 -17.63 -15.55 9.78
CA PRO A 299 -16.30 -14.98 9.64
C PRO A 299 -16.25 -13.71 8.77
N TRP A 300 -17.23 -13.48 7.91
CA TRP A 300 -17.39 -12.26 7.11
C TRP A 300 -17.60 -10.99 7.96
N ILE A 301 -18.07 -11.13 9.21
CA ILE A 301 -18.21 -9.99 10.15
C ILE A 301 -16.85 -9.38 10.45
N TYR A 302 -15.83 -10.22 10.65
CA TYR A 302 -14.46 -9.74 10.82
C TYR A 302 -13.96 -8.93 9.59
N ILE A 303 -14.24 -9.41 8.38
CA ILE A 303 -13.86 -8.74 7.14
C ILE A 303 -14.51 -7.35 7.04
N ILE A 304 -15.79 -7.25 7.37
CA ILE A 304 -16.50 -5.96 7.41
C ILE A 304 -15.93 -5.04 8.48
N ALA A 305 -15.61 -5.58 9.67
CA ALA A 305 -14.99 -4.78 10.73
C ALA A 305 -13.62 -4.21 10.30
N VAL A 306 -12.78 -5.02 9.65
CA VAL A 306 -11.50 -4.55 9.07
C VAL A 306 -11.74 -3.45 8.03
N PHE A 307 -12.72 -3.63 7.15
CA PHE A 307 -13.09 -2.62 6.16
C PHE A 307 -13.49 -1.29 6.81
N ILE A 308 -14.35 -1.33 7.83
CA ILE A 308 -14.81 -0.13 8.55
C ILE A 308 -13.66 0.57 9.26
N VAL A 309 -12.81 -0.19 9.95
CA VAL A 309 -11.63 0.37 10.64
C VAL A 309 -10.66 0.98 9.64
N GLY A 310 -10.43 0.34 8.48
CA GLY A 310 -9.62 0.89 7.40
C GLY A 310 -10.17 2.19 6.83
N ALA A 311 -11.48 2.28 6.67
CA ALA A 311 -12.16 3.49 6.19
C ALA A 311 -12.05 4.66 7.19
N ILE A 312 -12.16 4.37 8.49
CA ILE A 312 -12.10 5.40 9.55
C ILE A 312 -10.66 5.86 9.79
N THR A 313 -9.72 4.92 9.91
CA THR A 313 -8.32 5.24 10.19
C THR A 313 -7.59 5.84 9.00
N THR A 314 -8.11 5.64 7.79
CA THR A 314 -7.49 6.01 6.50
C THR A 314 -6.03 5.54 6.36
N SER A 315 -5.65 4.50 7.10
CA SER A 315 -4.28 3.96 7.19
C SER A 315 -4.29 2.45 7.30
N GLN A 316 -3.70 1.76 6.33
CA GLN A 316 -3.58 0.30 6.35
C GLN A 316 -2.71 -0.20 7.51
N SER A 317 -1.61 0.50 7.80
CA SER A 317 -0.75 0.12 8.93
C SER A 317 -1.50 0.21 10.25
N SER A 318 -2.22 1.32 10.51
CA SER A 318 -3.02 1.48 11.73
C SER A 318 -4.11 0.41 11.84
N SER A 319 -4.82 0.13 10.73
CA SER A 319 -5.84 -0.92 10.69
C SER A 319 -5.26 -2.30 10.98
N THR A 320 -4.07 -2.59 10.44
CA THR A 320 -3.35 -3.83 10.70
C THR A 320 -3.05 -3.99 12.19
N MET A 321 -2.50 -2.92 12.82
CA MET A 321 -2.14 -2.92 14.23
C MET A 321 -3.35 -3.11 15.16
N ILE A 322 -4.55 -2.70 14.74
CA ILE A 322 -5.79 -2.86 15.51
C ILE A 322 -6.42 -4.22 15.25
N MET A 323 -6.60 -4.58 13.99
CA MET A 323 -7.51 -5.66 13.62
C MET A 323 -6.85 -7.04 13.58
N VAL A 324 -5.55 -7.13 13.26
CA VAL A 324 -4.88 -8.44 13.21
C VAL A 324 -4.80 -9.10 14.60
N PRO A 325 -4.38 -8.39 15.68
CA PRO A 325 -4.44 -8.96 17.03
C PRO A 325 -5.83 -9.41 17.44
N ILE A 326 -6.87 -8.67 17.06
CA ILE A 326 -8.27 -9.04 17.33
C ILE A 326 -8.64 -10.34 16.60
N GLY A 327 -8.30 -10.48 15.31
CA GLY A 327 -8.55 -11.69 14.55
C GLY A 327 -7.86 -12.93 15.15
N ILE A 328 -6.63 -12.76 15.64
CA ILE A 328 -5.85 -13.80 16.34
C ILE A 328 -6.52 -14.15 17.67
N ALA A 329 -6.92 -13.17 18.47
CA ALA A 329 -7.59 -13.37 19.75
C ALA A 329 -8.96 -14.07 19.62
N LEU A 330 -9.67 -13.83 18.51
CA LEU A 330 -10.90 -14.52 18.15
C LEU A 330 -10.70 -15.96 17.67
N GLY A 331 -9.45 -16.40 17.45
CA GLY A 331 -9.14 -17.73 16.96
C GLY A 331 -9.54 -17.99 15.50
N LEU A 332 -9.68 -16.93 14.69
CA LEU A 332 -10.09 -17.06 13.29
C LEU A 332 -9.05 -17.82 12.46
N PRO A 333 -9.46 -18.58 11.43
CA PRO A 333 -8.53 -19.25 10.53
C PRO A 333 -7.61 -18.27 9.81
N ALA A 334 -6.37 -18.68 9.52
CA ALA A 334 -5.36 -17.85 8.88
C ALA A 334 -5.82 -17.24 7.55
N ASN A 335 -6.50 -18.04 6.70
CA ASN A 335 -7.04 -17.57 5.43
C ASN A 335 -8.09 -16.46 5.60
N ILE A 336 -8.89 -16.49 6.64
CA ILE A 336 -9.89 -15.45 6.94
C ILE A 336 -9.22 -14.18 7.46
N ILE A 337 -8.21 -14.31 8.33
CA ILE A 337 -7.48 -13.13 8.81
C ILE A 337 -6.73 -12.47 7.67
N VAL A 338 -6.03 -13.22 6.82
CA VAL A 338 -5.27 -12.67 5.68
C VAL A 338 -6.22 -12.06 4.64
N ALA A 339 -7.30 -12.73 4.27
CA ALA A 339 -8.27 -12.19 3.33
C ALA A 339 -8.99 -10.96 3.88
N GLY A 340 -9.40 -11.00 5.14
CA GLY A 340 -9.99 -9.85 5.83
C GLY A 340 -9.03 -8.67 5.94
N TRP A 341 -7.75 -8.95 6.21
CA TRP A 341 -6.72 -7.92 6.28
C TRP A 341 -6.57 -7.13 4.97
N ILE A 342 -6.76 -7.74 3.80
CA ILE A 342 -6.75 -7.02 2.50
C ILE A 342 -7.83 -5.94 2.46
N ALA A 343 -8.95 -6.11 3.18
CA ALA A 343 -10.01 -5.10 3.27
C ALA A 343 -9.58 -3.82 4.01
N CYS A 344 -8.44 -3.81 4.73
CA CYS A 344 -7.89 -2.58 5.33
C CYS A 344 -7.51 -1.51 4.31
N SER A 345 -7.43 -1.87 3.02
CA SER A 345 -7.23 -0.93 1.90
C SER A 345 -8.48 -0.08 1.59
N SER A 346 -9.43 -0.02 2.50
CA SER A 346 -10.70 0.74 2.39
C SER A 346 -10.57 2.25 2.68
N ASN A 347 -9.37 2.77 2.82
CA ASN A 347 -9.07 4.18 3.10
C ASN A 347 -9.54 5.18 2.00
N TYR A 348 -10.12 4.67 0.92
CA TYR A 348 -10.84 5.43 -0.09
C TYR A 348 -12.32 5.63 0.24
N PHE A 349 -12.92 4.79 1.10
CA PHE A 349 -14.37 4.79 1.35
C PHE A 349 -14.83 6.12 1.95
N ILE A 350 -14.09 6.64 2.92
CA ILE A 350 -14.15 8.05 3.31
C ILE A 350 -12.97 8.72 2.60
N PRO A 351 -13.17 9.52 1.52
CA PRO A 351 -12.09 9.97 0.64
C PRO A 351 -11.25 11.09 1.27
N ALA A 352 -10.89 10.93 2.54
CA ALA A 352 -10.07 11.83 3.34
C ALA A 352 -8.57 11.48 3.30
N SER A 353 -8.19 10.33 2.70
CA SER A 353 -6.78 9.99 2.56
C SER A 353 -6.05 11.01 1.67
N GLY A 354 -4.79 11.30 2.03
CA GLY A 354 -3.98 12.26 1.27
C GLY A 354 -3.90 11.93 -0.23
N GLN A 355 -3.91 10.65 -0.60
CA GLN A 355 -3.89 10.20 -1.99
C GLN A 355 -5.19 10.58 -2.73
N CYS A 356 -6.35 10.38 -2.11
CA CYS A 356 -7.65 10.76 -2.70
C CYS A 356 -7.76 12.28 -2.87
N VAL A 357 -7.32 13.05 -1.88
CA VAL A 357 -7.35 14.52 -1.93
C VAL A 357 -6.39 15.04 -3.01
N ALA A 358 -5.18 14.53 -3.07
CA ALA A 358 -4.20 14.91 -4.08
C ALA A 358 -4.67 14.60 -5.51
N ALA A 359 -5.32 13.46 -5.71
CA ALA A 359 -5.82 13.07 -7.03
C ALA A 359 -6.85 14.06 -7.59
N ILE A 360 -7.69 14.64 -6.72
CA ILE A 360 -8.63 15.71 -7.12
C ILE A 360 -7.87 16.96 -7.53
N ALA A 361 -6.81 17.31 -6.82
CA ALA A 361 -6.01 18.48 -7.12
C ALA A 361 -5.18 18.33 -8.41
N PHE A 362 -4.73 17.12 -8.72
CA PHE A 362 -3.97 16.82 -9.93
C PHE A 362 -4.84 16.67 -11.18
N ASP A 363 -6.13 16.38 -11.05
CA ASP A 363 -7.05 16.31 -12.19
C ASP A 363 -7.44 17.72 -12.66
N THR A 364 -6.65 18.25 -13.59
CA THR A 364 -6.88 19.57 -14.16
C THR A 364 -8.15 19.65 -15.01
N ALA A 365 -8.66 18.52 -15.52
CA ALA A 365 -9.95 18.46 -16.20
C ALA A 365 -11.13 18.56 -15.22
N GLY A 366 -10.89 18.32 -13.90
CA GLY A 366 -11.87 18.40 -12.83
C GLY A 366 -12.93 17.32 -12.90
N THR A 367 -12.59 16.18 -13.48
CA THR A 367 -13.50 15.04 -13.61
C THR A 367 -13.50 14.17 -12.35
N THR A 368 -12.39 14.15 -11.61
CA THR A 368 -12.24 13.44 -10.33
C THR A 368 -12.79 14.30 -9.20
N LYS A 369 -13.81 13.83 -8.50
CA LYS A 369 -14.54 14.62 -7.51
C LYS A 369 -15.09 13.81 -6.35
N ILE A 370 -15.34 14.49 -5.22
CA ILE A 370 -16.06 13.93 -4.07
C ILE A 370 -17.58 14.01 -4.29
N GLY A 371 -18.04 14.97 -5.10
CA GLY A 371 -19.47 15.18 -5.35
C GLY A 371 -20.18 15.86 -4.15
N LYS A 372 -21.50 16.00 -4.26
CA LYS A 372 -22.32 16.67 -3.24
C LYS A 372 -22.41 15.90 -1.93
N TYR A 373 -22.39 14.55 -2.01
CA TYR A 373 -22.43 13.65 -0.87
C TYR A 373 -21.10 12.90 -0.76
N VAL A 374 -20.60 12.69 0.45
CA VAL A 374 -19.31 12.01 0.71
C VAL A 374 -19.25 10.63 0.06
N LEU A 375 -20.36 9.91 -0.05
CA LEU A 375 -20.44 8.59 -0.69
C LEU A 375 -20.52 8.64 -2.22
N ASN A 376 -20.76 9.83 -2.80
CA ASN A 376 -20.85 10.00 -4.27
C ASN A 376 -19.52 10.57 -4.81
N HIS A 377 -18.45 9.82 -4.65
CA HIS A 377 -17.12 10.23 -5.10
C HIS A 377 -16.56 9.27 -6.17
N SER A 378 -15.52 9.72 -6.86
CA SER A 378 -14.90 9.00 -7.97
C SER A 378 -14.29 7.64 -7.58
N TYR A 379 -13.90 7.47 -6.31
CA TYR A 379 -13.22 6.28 -5.80
C TYR A 379 -14.17 5.17 -5.33
N MET A 380 -15.48 5.45 -5.11
CA MET A 380 -16.42 4.50 -4.52
C MET A 380 -16.54 3.21 -5.35
N LEU A 381 -16.91 3.36 -6.63
CA LEU A 381 -17.09 2.20 -7.50
C LEU A 381 -15.79 1.40 -7.69
N PRO A 382 -14.67 2.01 -8.14
CA PRO A 382 -13.44 1.26 -8.33
C PRO A 382 -12.92 0.65 -7.04
N GLY A 383 -13.05 1.34 -5.92
CA GLY A 383 -12.60 0.86 -4.62
C GLY A 383 -13.38 -0.35 -4.13
N LEU A 384 -14.72 -0.29 -4.15
CA LEU A 384 -15.56 -1.42 -3.74
C LEU A 384 -15.33 -2.64 -4.62
N VAL A 385 -15.29 -2.48 -5.95
CA VAL A 385 -15.01 -3.58 -6.87
C VAL A 385 -13.64 -4.19 -6.57
N CYS A 386 -12.60 -3.37 -6.42
CA CYS A 386 -11.27 -3.84 -6.10
C CYS A 386 -11.23 -4.62 -4.79
N THR A 387 -11.77 -4.05 -3.71
CA THR A 387 -11.75 -4.67 -2.38
C THR A 387 -12.51 -5.98 -2.36
N VAL A 388 -13.75 -6.01 -2.89
CA VAL A 388 -14.57 -7.23 -2.90
C VAL A 388 -13.89 -8.33 -3.72
N VAL A 389 -13.42 -8.01 -4.93
CA VAL A 389 -12.75 -9.00 -5.79
C VAL A 389 -11.44 -9.48 -5.17
N SER A 390 -10.64 -8.59 -4.56
CA SER A 390 -9.41 -8.98 -3.88
C SER A 390 -9.66 -9.88 -2.68
N VAL A 391 -10.64 -9.54 -1.83
CA VAL A 391 -11.00 -10.34 -0.65
C VAL A 391 -11.52 -11.71 -1.05
N VAL A 392 -12.45 -11.78 -2.01
CA VAL A 392 -12.99 -13.07 -2.50
C VAL A 392 -11.87 -13.93 -3.09
N SER A 393 -11.00 -13.33 -3.92
CA SER A 393 -9.85 -14.05 -4.49
C SER A 393 -8.90 -14.54 -3.39
N ALA A 394 -8.65 -13.73 -2.36
CA ALA A 394 -7.80 -14.10 -1.24
C ALA A 394 -8.38 -15.23 -0.38
N ILE A 395 -9.71 -15.26 -0.17
CA ILE A 395 -10.38 -16.36 0.51
C ILE A 395 -10.16 -17.67 -0.26
N LEU A 396 -10.38 -17.64 -1.59
CA LEU A 396 -10.24 -18.82 -2.44
C LEU A 396 -8.80 -19.32 -2.52
N ILE A 397 -7.84 -18.44 -2.73
CA ILE A 397 -6.42 -18.79 -2.79
C ILE A 397 -5.93 -19.21 -1.41
N GLY A 398 -6.29 -18.48 -0.35
CA GLY A 398 -5.91 -18.76 1.02
C GLY A 398 -6.43 -20.10 1.54
N ALA A 399 -7.60 -20.54 1.10
CA ALA A 399 -8.13 -21.86 1.43
C ALA A 399 -7.28 -23.04 0.88
N VAL A 400 -6.45 -22.78 -0.12
CA VAL A 400 -5.52 -23.78 -0.69
C VAL A 400 -4.13 -23.66 -0.07
N VAL A 401 -3.73 -22.43 0.34
CA VAL A 401 -2.36 -22.14 0.82
C VAL A 401 -2.21 -22.37 2.33
N PHE A 402 -3.26 -22.09 3.13
CA PHE A 402 -3.29 -22.22 4.58
C PHE A 402 -4.15 -23.40 5.04
#